data_e7bb5a1d5b3d45ab84fc07a3fa3042f0
#
_entry.id   e7bb5a1d5b3d45ab84fc07a3fa3042f0
#
_cell.length_a   1.000
_cell.length_b   1.000
_cell.length_c   1.000
_cell.angle_alpha   90.00
_cell.angle_beta   90.00
_cell.angle_gamma   90.00
#
_symmetry.space_group_name_H-M   'P 1'
#
loop_
_entity.id
_entity.type
_entity.pdbx_description
1 polymer ?
#
loop_
_entity_poly.entity_id
_entity_poly.type
_entity_poly.pdbx_seq_one_letter_code
_entity_poly.pdbx_strand_id
1 'polypeptide(L)'
;MIRIITDSAADFSQSELQALSVRCVPMTVSFGEDSYTDGVDLPQEIFWQRMEAGQNPKTSQPSPDAFLREFEAAKDAGDSVVCILISSALSGTMQSALIAAGMVEDLDIALVDSLTATAGQRLLVQEACRLRDAGNESAQDIAAAVRQLVPRIRIAACLDTLNYLARGGRIPKAAADLGKLVNLKPLVALSPEGRVAMAGKAIGRHRAGDALIKLIQASPVDPRYPILPLYTAGRENCIAFLRQAAQAGYACTIDDAISVGPTIGAHVGPGVFGLAYVSAQA
;
A
#
# COMPACT_ATOMS: atom_id res chain seq x y z
N MET A 1 20.32 3.41 -17.27
CA MET A 1 20.13 2.88 -15.89
C MET A 1 18.74 2.26 -15.77
N ILE A 2 18.38 1.60 -14.62
CA ILE A 2 17.02 1.10 -14.40
C ILE A 2 16.28 2.06 -13.47
N ARG A 3 15.19 2.64 -13.93
CA ARG A 3 14.34 3.55 -13.16
C ARG A 3 13.20 2.78 -12.51
N ILE A 4 13.12 2.84 -11.19
CA ILE A 4 11.98 2.28 -10.44
C ILE A 4 10.92 3.37 -10.31
N ILE A 5 9.69 3.05 -10.72
CA ILE A 5 8.52 3.93 -10.61
C ILE A 5 7.46 3.24 -9.76
N THR A 6 6.79 3.98 -8.90
CA THR A 6 5.63 3.54 -8.14
C THR A 6 4.56 4.63 -8.09
N ASP A 7 3.44 4.38 -7.43
CA ASP A 7 2.42 5.38 -7.11
C ASP A 7 2.39 5.71 -5.61
N SER A 8 1.64 6.74 -5.22
CA SER A 8 1.64 7.21 -3.83
C SER A 8 0.98 6.25 -2.84
N ALA A 9 0.25 5.22 -3.31
CA ALA A 9 -0.30 4.20 -2.42
C ALA A 9 0.75 3.27 -1.80
N ALA A 10 2.03 3.38 -2.19
CA ALA A 10 3.15 2.70 -1.53
C ALA A 10 3.59 3.39 -0.23
N ASP A 11 3.04 4.55 0.08
CA ASP A 11 3.24 5.32 1.32
C ASP A 11 4.71 5.66 1.64
N PHE A 12 5.54 5.91 0.62
CA PHE A 12 6.88 6.44 0.80
C PHE A 12 6.84 7.94 1.07
N SER A 13 7.66 8.40 2.01
CA SER A 13 7.95 9.84 2.16
C SER A 13 8.84 10.34 1.02
N GLN A 14 8.84 11.65 0.77
CA GLN A 14 9.70 12.27 -0.24
C GLN A 14 11.19 12.00 0.00
N SER A 15 11.63 11.99 1.27
CA SER A 15 13.01 11.68 1.64
C SER A 15 13.39 10.24 1.33
N GLU A 16 12.48 9.28 1.55
CA GLU A 16 12.69 7.87 1.21
C GLU A 16 12.74 7.65 -0.31
N LEU A 17 11.84 8.30 -1.06
CA LEU A 17 11.85 8.25 -2.53
C LEU A 17 13.19 8.75 -3.09
N GLN A 18 13.69 9.85 -2.54
CA GLN A 18 14.99 10.40 -2.92
C GLN A 18 16.14 9.45 -2.57
N ALA A 19 16.17 8.93 -1.33
CA ALA A 19 17.20 8.02 -0.87
C ALA A 19 17.26 6.71 -1.68
N LEU A 20 16.09 6.20 -2.09
CA LEU A 20 15.96 5.00 -2.92
C LEU A 20 16.06 5.28 -4.42
N SER A 21 16.16 6.54 -4.85
CA SER A 21 16.08 6.94 -6.27
C SER A 21 14.86 6.34 -6.97
N VAL A 22 13.69 6.40 -6.31
CA VAL A 22 12.39 5.93 -6.81
C VAL A 22 11.57 7.13 -7.27
N ARG A 23 10.93 7.02 -8.44
CA ARG A 23 9.96 8.00 -8.93
C ARG A 23 8.57 7.62 -8.47
N CYS A 24 7.80 8.59 -8.03
CA CYS A 24 6.42 8.38 -7.58
C CYS A 24 5.46 9.17 -8.48
N VAL A 25 4.46 8.49 -9.04
CA VAL A 25 3.35 9.11 -9.76
C VAL A 25 2.19 9.25 -8.76
N PRO A 26 1.91 10.47 -8.27
CA PRO A 26 0.96 10.66 -7.17
C PRO A 26 -0.49 10.50 -7.61
N MET A 27 -1.31 9.97 -6.71
CA MET A 27 -2.76 10.00 -6.80
C MET A 27 -3.32 11.36 -6.35
N THR A 28 -4.58 11.60 -6.63
CA THR A 28 -5.30 12.80 -6.19
C THR A 28 -6.25 12.45 -5.05
N VAL A 29 -6.30 13.30 -4.03
CA VAL A 29 -7.27 13.25 -2.94
C VAL A 29 -8.09 14.54 -2.96
N SER A 30 -9.42 14.46 -2.91
CA SER A 30 -10.29 15.62 -2.95
C SER A 30 -11.30 15.63 -1.81
N PHE A 31 -11.60 16.83 -1.31
CA PHE A 31 -12.66 17.12 -0.36
C PHE A 31 -13.60 18.17 -0.96
N GLY A 32 -14.74 17.73 -1.48
CA GLY A 32 -15.64 18.61 -2.26
C GLY A 32 -14.93 19.10 -3.51
N GLU A 33 -14.74 20.42 -3.61
CA GLU A 33 -14.06 21.09 -4.73
C GLU A 33 -12.53 21.20 -4.54
N ASP A 34 -12.04 21.06 -3.31
CA ASP A 34 -10.60 21.09 -3.03
C ASP A 34 -9.93 19.79 -3.51
N SER A 35 -8.87 19.92 -4.28
CA SER A 35 -8.13 18.80 -4.86
C SER A 35 -6.65 18.91 -4.49
N TYR A 36 -6.06 17.80 -4.06
CA TYR A 36 -4.69 17.70 -3.56
C TYR A 36 -3.95 16.55 -4.23
N THR A 37 -2.65 16.73 -4.39
CA THR A 37 -1.71 15.71 -4.86
C THR A 37 -1.16 14.95 -3.65
N ASP A 38 -1.47 13.67 -3.57
CA ASP A 38 -1.09 12.83 -2.42
C ASP A 38 0.42 12.76 -2.23
N GLY A 39 0.88 12.99 -0.98
CA GLY A 39 2.31 13.03 -0.64
C GLY A 39 3.06 14.29 -1.08
N VAL A 40 2.36 15.30 -1.68
CA VAL A 40 2.97 16.55 -2.17
C VAL A 40 2.41 17.77 -1.44
N ASP A 41 1.10 18.00 -1.51
CA ASP A 41 0.46 19.23 -1.03
C ASP A 41 -0.66 18.99 0.00
N LEU A 42 -0.84 17.74 0.45
CA LEU A 42 -1.78 17.37 1.51
C LEU A 42 -1.03 16.78 2.73
N PRO A 43 -0.68 17.59 3.74
CA PRO A 43 -0.13 17.05 4.99
C PRO A 43 -1.11 16.08 5.66
N GLN A 44 -0.58 14.97 6.19
CA GLN A 44 -1.41 13.93 6.83
C GLN A 44 -2.25 14.50 7.99
N GLU A 45 -1.72 15.42 8.76
CA GLU A 45 -2.43 16.06 9.88
C GLU A 45 -3.68 16.80 9.38
N ILE A 46 -3.56 17.54 8.28
CA ILE A 46 -4.68 18.28 7.66
C ILE A 46 -5.72 17.29 7.11
N PHE A 47 -5.25 16.20 6.47
CA PHE A 47 -6.14 15.16 5.97
C PHE A 47 -6.99 14.55 7.11
N TRP A 48 -6.37 14.15 8.22
CA TRP A 48 -7.09 13.56 9.35
C TRP A 48 -8.02 14.56 10.05
N GLN A 49 -7.59 15.80 10.25
CA GLN A 49 -8.44 16.88 10.80
C GLN A 49 -9.71 17.08 9.96
N ARG A 50 -9.60 17.09 8.64
CA ARG A 50 -10.76 17.23 7.74
C ARG A 50 -11.70 16.02 7.85
N MET A 51 -11.17 14.81 7.95
CA MET A 51 -11.98 13.61 8.16
C MET A 51 -12.69 13.62 9.52
N GLU A 52 -12.02 14.03 10.59
CA GLU A 52 -12.60 14.20 11.93
C GLU A 52 -13.71 15.26 11.94
N ALA A 53 -13.59 16.32 11.16
CA ALA A 53 -14.64 17.32 10.92
C ALA A 53 -15.81 16.77 10.07
N GLY A 54 -15.82 15.48 9.74
CA GLY A 54 -16.90 14.82 9.01
C GLY A 54 -16.84 14.99 7.48
N GLN A 55 -15.77 15.57 6.95
CA GLN A 55 -15.59 15.66 5.51
C GLN A 55 -15.25 14.28 4.93
N ASN A 56 -15.74 14.02 3.72
CA ASN A 56 -15.56 12.73 3.06
C ASN A 56 -14.60 12.86 1.88
N PRO A 57 -13.36 12.36 1.99
CA PRO A 57 -12.43 12.39 0.89
C PRO A 57 -12.85 11.44 -0.24
N LYS A 58 -12.48 11.80 -1.46
CA LYS A 58 -12.49 10.94 -2.64
C LYS A 58 -11.07 10.83 -3.18
N THR A 59 -10.75 9.72 -3.82
CA THR A 59 -9.45 9.50 -4.43
C THR A 59 -9.60 9.24 -5.93
N SER A 60 -8.63 9.70 -6.71
CA SER A 60 -8.56 9.45 -8.15
C SER A 60 -7.19 8.90 -8.50
N GLN A 61 -7.17 7.95 -9.43
CA GLN A 61 -5.93 7.43 -10.02
C GLN A 61 -5.18 8.52 -10.77
N PRO A 62 -3.86 8.41 -10.95
CA PRO A 62 -3.10 9.28 -11.84
C PRO A 62 -3.61 9.16 -13.28
N SER A 63 -3.55 10.26 -14.03
CA SER A 63 -3.88 10.23 -15.46
C SER A 63 -2.82 9.47 -16.26
N PRO A 64 -3.14 8.95 -17.46
CA PRO A 64 -2.14 8.41 -18.37
C PRO A 64 -1.01 9.40 -18.68
N ASP A 65 -1.33 10.69 -18.81
CA ASP A 65 -0.36 11.75 -19.06
C ASP A 65 0.66 11.93 -17.91
N ALA A 66 0.28 11.64 -16.65
CA ALA A 66 1.20 11.66 -15.52
C ALA A 66 2.28 10.56 -15.64
N PHE A 67 1.89 9.37 -16.08
CA PHE A 67 2.83 8.29 -16.36
C PHE A 67 3.65 8.55 -17.63
N LEU A 68 3.03 9.11 -18.67
CA LEU A 68 3.68 9.43 -19.93
C LEU A 68 4.90 10.33 -19.70
N ARG A 69 4.75 11.38 -18.89
CA ARG A 69 5.88 12.27 -18.53
C ARG A 69 7.05 11.53 -17.89
N GLU A 70 6.78 10.57 -17.00
CA GLU A 70 7.85 9.78 -16.36
C GLU A 70 8.51 8.81 -17.34
N PHE A 71 7.76 8.23 -18.28
CA PHE A 71 8.27 7.32 -19.29
C PHE A 71 9.08 8.06 -20.35
N GLU A 72 8.62 9.22 -20.83
CA GLU A 72 9.37 10.07 -21.74
C GLU A 72 10.69 10.54 -21.10
N ALA A 73 10.66 10.96 -19.84
CA ALA A 73 11.87 11.34 -19.12
C ALA A 73 12.83 10.15 -18.90
N ALA A 74 12.33 8.92 -18.84
CA ALA A 74 13.17 7.73 -18.79
C ALA A 74 13.81 7.45 -20.17
N LYS A 75 13.01 7.56 -21.24
CA LYS A 75 13.47 7.40 -22.62
C LYS A 75 14.57 8.40 -22.96
N ASP A 76 14.37 9.68 -22.64
CA ASP A 76 15.33 10.75 -22.89
C ASP A 76 16.66 10.53 -22.14
N ALA A 77 16.60 9.89 -20.98
CA ALA A 77 17.78 9.52 -20.19
C ALA A 77 18.46 8.21 -20.66
N GLY A 78 17.85 7.46 -21.59
CA GLY A 78 18.31 6.13 -21.98
C GLY A 78 18.15 5.09 -20.88
N ASP A 79 17.18 5.27 -19.98
CA ASP A 79 16.87 4.36 -18.88
C ASP A 79 15.83 3.32 -19.33
N SER A 80 15.86 2.11 -18.76
CA SER A 80 14.74 1.19 -18.76
C SER A 80 13.90 1.38 -17.49
N VAL A 81 12.64 0.89 -17.48
CA VAL A 81 11.67 1.18 -16.42
C VAL A 81 11.12 -0.10 -15.81
N VAL A 82 11.10 -0.16 -14.48
CA VAL A 82 10.27 -1.10 -13.70
C VAL A 82 9.23 -0.28 -12.93
N CYS A 83 7.95 -0.45 -13.27
CA CYS A 83 6.86 0.32 -12.68
C CYS A 83 5.96 -0.60 -11.84
N ILE A 84 5.96 -0.44 -10.51
CA ILE A 84 5.26 -1.29 -9.55
C ILE A 84 4.12 -0.48 -8.94
N LEU A 85 2.89 -0.89 -9.22
CA LEU A 85 1.69 -0.09 -8.91
C LEU A 85 0.75 -0.83 -7.97
N ILE A 86 -0.09 -0.04 -7.29
CA ILE A 86 -1.20 -0.55 -6.45
C ILE A 86 -2.01 -1.58 -7.23
N SER A 87 -2.58 -2.55 -6.52
CA SER A 87 -3.48 -3.57 -7.08
C SER A 87 -4.47 -2.97 -8.07
N SER A 88 -4.51 -3.55 -9.27
CA SER A 88 -5.48 -3.20 -10.32
C SER A 88 -6.94 -3.48 -9.90
N ALA A 89 -7.14 -4.35 -8.90
CA ALA A 89 -8.45 -4.62 -8.32
C ALA A 89 -8.93 -3.51 -7.35
N LEU A 90 -8.02 -2.61 -6.92
CA LEU A 90 -8.31 -1.48 -6.02
C LEU A 90 -8.35 -0.14 -6.74
N SER A 91 -7.59 0.01 -7.83
CA SER A 91 -7.44 1.29 -8.55
C SER A 91 -7.21 1.07 -10.04
N GLY A 92 -7.68 2.00 -10.86
CA GLY A 92 -7.37 2.03 -12.30
C GLY A 92 -5.96 2.51 -12.64
N THR A 93 -5.08 2.69 -11.66
CA THR A 93 -3.70 3.19 -11.84
C THR A 93 -2.91 2.36 -12.84
N MET A 94 -3.00 1.02 -12.76
CA MET A 94 -2.37 0.12 -13.74
C MET A 94 -2.87 0.38 -15.16
N GLN A 95 -4.17 0.63 -15.34
CA GLN A 95 -4.74 0.94 -16.66
C GLN A 95 -4.20 2.25 -17.22
N SER A 96 -4.03 3.28 -16.36
CA SER A 96 -3.42 4.55 -16.79
C SER A 96 -1.97 4.36 -17.24
N ALA A 97 -1.19 3.56 -16.50
CA ALA A 97 0.20 3.24 -16.86
C ALA A 97 0.29 2.40 -18.16
N LEU A 98 -0.61 1.44 -18.36
CA LEU A 98 -0.69 0.65 -19.61
C LEU A 98 -0.97 1.53 -20.83
N ILE A 99 -1.89 2.49 -20.72
CA ILE A 99 -2.18 3.45 -21.80
C ILE A 99 -0.93 4.28 -22.10
N ALA A 100 -0.28 4.82 -21.08
CA ALA A 100 0.94 5.63 -21.25
C ALA A 100 2.09 4.82 -21.87
N ALA A 101 2.28 3.57 -21.45
CA ALA A 101 3.31 2.69 -22.00
C ALA A 101 3.09 2.40 -23.50
N GLY A 102 1.83 2.29 -23.94
CA GLY A 102 1.48 2.15 -25.35
C GLY A 102 1.69 3.40 -26.21
N MET A 103 1.95 4.56 -25.57
CA MET A 103 2.22 5.84 -26.28
C MET A 103 3.72 6.12 -26.47
N VAL A 104 4.58 5.38 -25.78
CA VAL A 104 6.06 5.57 -25.86
C VAL A 104 6.67 4.40 -26.61
N GLU A 105 7.19 4.67 -27.80
CA GLU A 105 7.94 3.68 -28.60
C GLU A 105 9.39 3.58 -28.10
N ASP A 106 10.04 2.45 -28.35
CA ASP A 106 11.47 2.21 -28.08
C ASP A 106 11.91 2.44 -26.62
N LEU A 107 11.04 2.20 -25.65
CA LEU A 107 11.35 2.20 -24.23
C LEU A 107 11.08 0.83 -23.61
N ASP A 108 12.08 0.24 -22.96
CA ASP A 108 11.91 -0.99 -22.20
C ASP A 108 11.18 -0.69 -20.88
N ILE A 109 9.88 -1.02 -20.83
CA ILE A 109 9.00 -0.81 -19.67
C ILE A 109 8.47 -2.15 -19.18
N ALA A 110 8.73 -2.47 -17.94
CA ALA A 110 8.12 -3.59 -17.23
C ALA A 110 7.09 -3.09 -16.20
N LEU A 111 5.80 -3.30 -16.47
CA LEU A 111 4.71 -3.00 -15.53
C LEU A 111 4.45 -4.18 -14.63
N VAL A 112 4.31 -3.94 -13.32
CA VAL A 112 4.03 -4.96 -12.30
C VAL A 112 2.79 -4.55 -11.51
N ASP A 113 1.73 -5.35 -11.61
CA ASP A 113 0.59 -5.27 -10.70
C ASP A 113 1.00 -5.88 -9.36
N SER A 114 1.04 -5.07 -8.33
CA SER A 114 1.46 -5.54 -7.00
C SER A 114 0.44 -6.47 -6.34
N LEU A 115 -0.82 -6.46 -6.80
CA LEU A 115 -1.97 -7.09 -6.14
C LEU A 115 -2.10 -6.76 -4.65
N THR A 116 -1.48 -5.66 -4.24
CA THR A 116 -1.45 -5.18 -2.86
C THR A 116 -1.48 -3.64 -2.82
N ALA A 117 -1.26 -3.05 -1.64
CA ALA A 117 -1.18 -1.60 -1.42
C ALA A 117 -0.29 -1.31 -0.20
N THR A 118 0.01 -0.04 0.06
CA THR A 118 0.71 0.46 1.24
C THR A 118 1.98 -0.35 1.56
N ALA A 119 2.17 -0.82 2.77
CA ALA A 119 3.33 -1.57 3.21
C ALA A 119 3.63 -2.82 2.36
N GLY A 120 2.59 -3.48 1.79
CA GLY A 120 2.77 -4.62 0.89
C GLY A 120 3.39 -4.24 -0.46
N GLN A 121 2.90 -3.14 -1.08
CA GLN A 121 3.47 -2.58 -2.30
C GLN A 121 4.90 -2.07 -2.05
N ARG A 122 5.11 -1.43 -0.89
CA ARG A 122 6.42 -0.94 -0.46
C ARG A 122 7.47 -2.05 -0.41
N LEU A 123 7.16 -3.24 0.14
CA LEU A 123 8.07 -4.39 0.14
C LEU A 123 8.53 -4.78 -1.28
N LEU A 124 7.62 -4.76 -2.25
CA LEU A 124 7.94 -5.06 -3.64
C LEU A 124 8.84 -3.99 -4.28
N VAL A 125 8.58 -2.71 -4.00
CA VAL A 125 9.40 -1.60 -4.48
C VAL A 125 10.80 -1.66 -3.87
N GLN A 126 10.92 -1.94 -2.56
CA GLN A 126 12.21 -2.09 -1.88
C GLN A 126 13.01 -3.26 -2.46
N GLU A 127 12.37 -4.40 -2.78
CA GLU A 127 13.05 -5.52 -3.41
C GLU A 127 13.53 -5.16 -4.84
N ALA A 128 12.73 -4.45 -5.62
CA ALA A 128 13.16 -3.96 -6.93
C ALA A 128 14.39 -3.03 -6.83
N CYS A 129 14.41 -2.14 -5.84
CA CYS A 129 15.57 -1.28 -5.59
C CYS A 129 16.81 -2.10 -5.21
N ARG A 130 16.65 -3.09 -4.32
CA ARG A 130 17.76 -3.98 -3.92
C ARG A 130 18.35 -4.74 -5.11
N LEU A 131 17.51 -5.26 -6.01
CA LEU A 131 17.96 -5.97 -7.23
C LEU A 131 18.65 -5.02 -8.20
N ARG A 132 18.04 -3.83 -8.44
CA ARG A 132 18.67 -2.78 -9.26
C ARG A 132 20.06 -2.41 -8.76
N ASP A 133 20.20 -2.21 -7.45
CA ASP A 133 21.47 -1.75 -6.84
C ASP A 133 22.53 -2.86 -6.82
N ALA A 134 22.14 -4.13 -6.90
CA ALA A 134 23.03 -5.25 -7.13
C ALA A 134 23.68 -5.25 -8.54
N GLY A 135 23.03 -4.60 -9.52
CA GLY A 135 23.64 -4.27 -10.83
C GLY A 135 23.78 -5.43 -11.83
N ASN A 136 23.19 -6.60 -11.54
CA ASN A 136 23.37 -7.81 -12.34
C ASN A 136 22.17 -8.18 -13.22
N GLU A 137 21.07 -7.40 -13.16
CA GLU A 137 19.78 -7.77 -13.75
C GLU A 137 19.27 -6.68 -14.70
N SER A 138 18.52 -7.08 -15.72
CA SER A 138 17.75 -6.16 -16.57
C SER A 138 16.45 -5.73 -15.89
N ALA A 139 15.78 -4.71 -16.45
CA ALA A 139 14.46 -4.28 -15.95
C ALA A 139 13.43 -5.42 -16.01
N GLN A 140 13.49 -6.26 -17.04
CA GLN A 140 12.58 -7.40 -17.20
C GLN A 140 12.87 -8.50 -16.15
N ASP A 141 14.16 -8.76 -15.83
CA ASP A 141 14.54 -9.74 -14.80
C ASP A 141 14.09 -9.27 -13.41
N ILE A 142 14.30 -7.99 -13.07
CA ILE A 142 13.81 -7.39 -11.83
C ILE A 142 12.29 -7.51 -11.73
N ALA A 143 11.58 -7.14 -12.80
CA ALA A 143 10.12 -7.25 -12.81
C ALA A 143 9.65 -8.70 -12.69
N ALA A 144 10.34 -9.67 -13.29
CA ALA A 144 10.04 -11.09 -13.17
C ALA A 144 10.24 -11.58 -11.71
N ALA A 145 11.35 -11.19 -11.07
CA ALA A 145 11.62 -11.51 -9.67
C ALA A 145 10.56 -10.90 -8.73
N VAL A 146 10.18 -9.63 -8.96
CA VAL A 146 9.12 -8.97 -8.18
C VAL A 146 7.78 -9.68 -8.38
N ARG A 147 7.41 -10.07 -9.61
CA ARG A 147 6.16 -10.82 -9.88
C ARG A 147 6.14 -12.17 -9.15
N GLN A 148 7.28 -12.85 -8.99
CA GLN A 148 7.37 -14.08 -8.19
C GLN A 148 7.17 -13.81 -6.69
N LEU A 149 7.49 -12.61 -6.22
CA LEU A 149 7.30 -12.23 -4.82
C LEU A 149 5.84 -11.83 -4.51
N VAL A 150 5.10 -11.26 -5.49
CA VAL A 150 3.72 -10.81 -5.31
C VAL A 150 2.82 -11.84 -4.59
N PRO A 151 2.72 -13.12 -4.99
CA PRO A 151 1.84 -14.09 -4.33
C PRO A 151 2.27 -14.43 -2.90
N ARG A 152 3.45 -13.98 -2.46
CA ARG A 152 3.99 -14.19 -1.11
C ARG A 152 3.76 -12.99 -0.19
N ILE A 153 3.34 -11.84 -0.73
CA ILE A 153 3.02 -10.68 0.10
C ILE A 153 1.76 -10.98 0.92
N ARG A 154 1.86 -10.73 2.22
CA ARG A 154 0.74 -10.78 3.15
C ARG A 154 0.57 -9.41 3.78
N ILE A 155 -0.66 -8.92 3.78
CA ILE A 155 -1.05 -7.70 4.48
C ILE A 155 -2.36 -7.95 5.20
N ALA A 156 -2.41 -7.61 6.47
CA ALA A 156 -3.62 -7.70 7.26
C ALA A 156 -3.69 -6.52 8.24
N ALA A 157 -4.90 -6.00 8.44
CA ALA A 157 -5.13 -4.87 9.32
C ALA A 157 -6.45 -5.00 10.09
N CYS A 158 -6.45 -4.45 11.30
CA CYS A 158 -7.64 -4.19 12.09
C CYS A 158 -8.16 -2.79 11.78
N LEU A 159 -9.43 -2.68 11.44
CA LEU A 159 -10.12 -1.43 11.19
C LEU A 159 -11.10 -1.10 12.33
N ASP A 160 -11.39 0.18 12.50
CA ASP A 160 -12.45 0.60 13.42
C ASP A 160 -13.84 0.34 12.83
N THR A 161 -13.99 0.46 11.52
CA THR A 161 -15.24 0.26 10.78
C THR A 161 -14.98 -0.10 9.32
N LEU A 162 -15.93 -0.76 8.67
CA LEU A 162 -15.90 -1.03 7.23
C LEU A 162 -16.54 0.09 6.39
N ASN A 163 -17.09 1.12 7.02
CA ASN A 163 -17.87 2.17 6.35
C ASN A 163 -17.06 2.92 5.29
N TYR A 164 -15.78 3.19 5.56
CA TYR A 164 -14.91 3.88 4.60
C TYR A 164 -14.64 3.04 3.35
N LEU A 165 -14.35 1.75 3.51
CA LEU A 165 -14.17 0.80 2.41
C LEU A 165 -15.43 0.65 1.56
N ALA A 166 -16.61 0.55 2.20
CA ALA A 166 -17.89 0.43 1.52
C ALA A 166 -18.28 1.71 0.79
N ARG A 167 -18.03 2.89 1.40
CA ARG A 167 -18.25 4.19 0.78
C ARG A 167 -17.36 4.40 -0.43
N GLY A 168 -16.09 3.99 -0.31
CA GLY A 168 -15.12 4.02 -1.38
C GLY A 168 -15.35 2.96 -2.47
N GLY A 169 -16.27 2.00 -2.26
CA GLY A 169 -16.56 0.94 -3.21
C GLY A 169 -15.50 -0.17 -3.30
N ARG A 170 -14.58 -0.27 -2.32
CA ARG A 170 -13.53 -1.31 -2.26
C ARG A 170 -14.01 -2.58 -1.56
N ILE A 171 -15.18 -2.54 -0.93
CA ILE A 171 -15.99 -3.70 -0.53
C ILE A 171 -17.45 -3.46 -0.90
N PRO A 172 -18.27 -4.52 -1.04
CA PRO A 172 -19.73 -4.39 -1.23
C PRO A 172 -20.36 -3.65 -0.04
N LYS A 173 -21.34 -2.79 -0.29
CA LYS A 173 -22.05 -2.04 0.76
C LYS A 173 -22.67 -2.94 1.83
N ALA A 174 -23.19 -4.09 1.45
CA ALA A 174 -23.75 -5.08 2.37
C ALA A 174 -22.74 -5.61 3.40
N ALA A 175 -21.45 -5.60 3.10
CA ALA A 175 -20.40 -6.02 4.04
C ALA A 175 -20.22 -5.01 5.21
N ALA A 176 -20.60 -3.75 5.04
CA ALA A 176 -20.51 -2.73 6.09
C ALA A 176 -21.58 -2.88 7.18
N ASP A 177 -22.69 -3.55 6.91
CA ASP A 177 -23.79 -3.75 7.88
C ASP A 177 -23.42 -4.67 9.07
N LEU A 178 -22.26 -5.33 9.01
CA LEU A 178 -21.71 -6.10 10.14
C LEU A 178 -21.32 -5.23 11.36
N GLY A 179 -21.25 -3.90 11.20
CA GLY A 179 -20.75 -2.97 12.22
C GLY A 179 -21.75 -2.52 13.30
N LYS A 180 -22.94 -3.12 13.42
CA LYS A 180 -23.93 -2.74 14.45
C LYS A 180 -23.63 -3.28 15.86
N LEU A 181 -22.62 -4.15 15.99
CA LEU A 181 -22.21 -4.66 17.30
C LEU A 181 -21.22 -3.70 17.96
N VAL A 182 -21.48 -3.32 19.19
CA VAL A 182 -20.62 -2.43 19.99
C VAL A 182 -19.22 -3.02 20.09
N ASN A 183 -18.20 -2.20 19.75
CA ASN A 183 -16.78 -2.54 19.82
C ASN A 183 -16.31 -3.71 18.92
N LEU A 184 -17.09 -4.05 17.88
CA LEU A 184 -16.64 -5.00 16.86
C LEU A 184 -15.52 -4.38 16.03
N LYS A 185 -14.41 -5.09 15.89
CA LYS A 185 -13.23 -4.73 15.09
C LYS A 185 -13.10 -5.70 13.93
N PRO A 186 -13.40 -5.26 12.68
CA PRO A 186 -13.17 -6.06 11.50
C PRO A 186 -11.68 -6.19 11.23
N LEU A 187 -11.25 -7.39 10.82
CA LEU A 187 -9.93 -7.65 10.28
C LEU A 187 -10.06 -7.85 8.78
N VAL A 188 -9.24 -7.15 8.03
CA VAL A 188 -9.19 -7.27 6.57
C VAL A 188 -7.79 -7.69 6.12
N ALA A 189 -7.76 -8.37 4.99
CA ALA A 189 -6.54 -8.71 4.26
C ALA A 189 -6.78 -8.47 2.77
N LEU A 190 -5.76 -8.59 1.95
CA LEU A 190 -5.94 -8.67 0.50
C LEU A 190 -5.99 -10.13 0.06
N SER A 191 -6.91 -10.43 -0.85
CA SER A 191 -7.00 -11.74 -1.49
C SER A 191 -5.87 -11.92 -2.51
N PRO A 192 -5.64 -13.15 -3.03
CA PRO A 192 -4.66 -13.38 -4.10
C PRO A 192 -4.91 -12.54 -5.37
N GLU A 193 -6.17 -12.13 -5.59
CA GLU A 193 -6.57 -11.27 -6.72
C GLU A 193 -6.42 -9.77 -6.38
N GLY A 194 -5.84 -9.42 -5.24
CA GLY A 194 -5.59 -8.04 -4.81
C GLY A 194 -6.84 -7.27 -4.34
N ARG A 195 -7.93 -7.97 -3.96
CA ARG A 195 -9.17 -7.36 -3.45
C ARG A 195 -9.17 -7.34 -1.92
N VAL A 196 -9.84 -6.34 -1.33
CA VAL A 196 -10.09 -6.36 0.11
C VAL A 196 -11.02 -7.53 0.46
N ALA A 197 -10.59 -8.36 1.38
CA ALA A 197 -11.33 -9.51 1.90
C ALA A 197 -11.40 -9.47 3.42
N MET A 198 -12.49 -10.02 3.98
CA MET A 198 -12.61 -10.21 5.42
C MET A 198 -11.67 -11.34 5.87
N ALA A 199 -10.73 -11.01 6.75
CA ALA A 199 -9.82 -11.97 7.37
C ALA A 199 -10.31 -12.43 8.77
N GLY A 200 -11.32 -11.75 9.31
CA GLY A 200 -11.89 -12.08 10.61
C GLY A 200 -12.61 -10.90 11.27
N LYS A 201 -12.96 -11.10 12.52
CA LYS A 201 -13.54 -10.08 13.40
C LYS A 201 -13.20 -10.37 14.85
N ALA A 202 -13.05 -9.34 15.65
CA ALA A 202 -12.79 -9.45 17.09
C ALA A 202 -13.60 -8.43 17.90
N ILE A 203 -13.75 -8.64 19.19
CA ILE A 203 -14.36 -7.66 20.10
C ILE A 203 -13.22 -6.96 20.85
N GLY A 204 -13.04 -5.68 20.57
CA GLY A 204 -11.96 -4.86 21.12
C GLY A 204 -10.60 -5.03 20.42
N ARG A 205 -9.75 -4.01 20.54
CA ARG A 205 -8.46 -3.92 19.82
C ARG A 205 -7.45 -4.98 20.28
N HIS A 206 -7.45 -5.34 21.55
CA HIS A 206 -6.54 -6.36 22.06
C HIS A 206 -6.76 -7.72 21.37
N ARG A 207 -8.02 -8.20 21.35
CA ARG A 207 -8.34 -9.47 20.66
C ARG A 207 -8.14 -9.38 19.14
N ALA A 208 -8.28 -8.19 18.56
CA ALA A 208 -7.95 -7.99 17.15
C ALA A 208 -6.45 -8.16 16.91
N GLY A 209 -5.59 -7.66 17.81
CA GLY A 209 -4.15 -7.91 17.77
C GLY A 209 -3.81 -9.39 17.86
N ASP A 210 -4.43 -10.13 18.78
CA ASP A 210 -4.24 -11.60 18.89
C ASP A 210 -4.66 -12.32 17.60
N ALA A 211 -5.74 -11.85 16.96
CA ALA A 211 -6.21 -12.45 15.71
C ALA A 211 -5.26 -12.14 14.53
N LEU A 212 -4.67 -10.94 14.46
CA LEU A 212 -3.63 -10.63 13.49
C LEU A 212 -2.38 -11.51 13.67
N ILE A 213 -1.96 -11.72 14.93
CA ILE A 213 -0.82 -12.60 15.24
C ILE A 213 -1.11 -14.04 14.76
N LYS A 214 -2.33 -14.54 14.94
CA LYS A 214 -2.73 -15.87 14.42
C LYS A 214 -2.65 -15.95 12.90
N LEU A 215 -2.97 -14.88 12.18
CA LEU A 215 -2.82 -14.83 10.71
C LEU A 215 -1.34 -14.95 10.31
N ILE A 216 -0.44 -14.27 11.02
CA ILE A 216 1.01 -14.39 10.78
C ILE A 216 1.49 -15.83 11.07
N GLN A 217 1.04 -16.43 12.16
CA GLN A 217 1.39 -17.81 12.52
C GLN A 217 0.91 -18.83 11.49
N ALA A 218 -0.24 -18.57 10.85
CA ALA A 218 -0.80 -19.42 9.80
C ALA A 218 -0.04 -19.30 8.47
N SER A 219 0.70 -18.21 8.25
CA SER A 219 1.50 -17.96 7.05
C SER A 219 2.88 -17.43 7.46
N PRO A 220 3.84 -18.32 7.81
CA PRO A 220 5.10 -17.93 8.44
C PRO A 220 5.89 -16.90 7.64
N VAL A 221 6.51 -15.96 8.35
CA VAL A 221 7.34 -14.89 7.78
C VAL A 221 8.61 -15.46 7.16
N ASP A 222 9.00 -14.96 5.99
CA ASP A 222 10.33 -15.18 5.42
C ASP A 222 11.33 -14.24 6.11
N PRO A 223 12.33 -14.76 6.86
CA PRO A 223 13.24 -13.93 7.65
C PRO A 223 14.18 -13.06 6.81
N ARG A 224 14.22 -13.25 5.50
CA ARG A 224 15.02 -12.43 4.57
C ARG A 224 14.43 -11.04 4.35
N TYR A 225 13.15 -10.84 4.69
CA TYR A 225 12.41 -9.61 4.47
C TYR A 225 11.93 -9.02 5.79
N PRO A 226 11.82 -7.69 5.88
CA PRO A 226 11.27 -7.05 7.07
C PRO A 226 9.78 -7.32 7.22
N ILE A 227 9.31 -7.25 8.48
CA ILE A 227 7.90 -7.05 8.80
C ILE A 227 7.68 -5.54 8.87
N LEU A 228 6.73 -5.02 8.12
CA LEU A 228 6.36 -3.61 8.11
C LEU A 228 5.03 -3.40 8.82
N PRO A 229 5.02 -2.91 10.07
CA PRO A 229 3.79 -2.46 10.72
C PRO A 229 3.20 -1.27 9.99
N LEU A 230 1.90 -1.05 10.15
CA LEU A 230 1.21 0.09 9.55
C LEU A 230 0.13 0.66 10.49
N TYR A 231 -0.15 1.95 10.36
CA TYR A 231 -1.17 2.63 11.15
C TYR A 231 -1.77 3.83 10.43
N THR A 232 -2.95 4.29 10.91
CA THR A 232 -3.58 5.54 10.48
C THR A 232 -3.95 6.41 11.69
N ALA A 233 -3.87 7.74 11.53
CA ALA A 233 -4.37 8.73 12.49
C ALA A 233 -3.94 8.47 13.96
N GLY A 234 -2.64 8.37 14.20
CA GLY A 234 -2.09 8.13 15.55
C GLY A 234 -1.47 6.73 15.70
N ARG A 235 -0.46 6.65 16.56
CA ARG A 235 0.42 5.47 16.72
C ARG A 235 -0.03 4.52 17.83
N GLU A 236 -0.93 4.95 18.70
CA GLU A 236 -1.23 4.30 19.98
C GLU A 236 -1.71 2.86 19.80
N ASN A 237 -2.61 2.64 18.83
CA ASN A 237 -3.13 1.30 18.51
C ASN A 237 -2.04 0.39 17.95
N CYS A 238 -1.16 0.94 17.09
CA CYS A 238 -0.03 0.22 16.53
C CYS A 238 0.97 -0.15 17.64
N ILE A 239 1.35 0.80 18.50
CA ILE A 239 2.25 0.55 19.64
C ILE A 239 1.71 -0.56 20.55
N ALA A 240 0.40 -0.53 20.85
CA ALA A 240 -0.22 -1.57 21.65
C ALA A 240 -0.16 -2.95 20.96
N PHE A 241 -0.41 -3.00 19.66
CA PHE A 241 -0.30 -4.21 18.86
C PHE A 241 1.14 -4.72 18.79
N LEU A 242 2.12 -3.84 18.58
CA LEU A 242 3.53 -4.22 18.51
C LEU A 242 4.05 -4.86 19.80
N ARG A 243 3.55 -4.43 20.97
CA ARG A 243 3.84 -5.08 22.25
C ARG A 243 3.35 -6.54 22.28
N GLN A 244 2.15 -6.80 21.73
CA GLN A 244 1.62 -8.16 21.61
C GLN A 244 2.43 -9.00 20.60
N ALA A 245 2.79 -8.41 19.45
CA ALA A 245 3.61 -9.05 18.44
C ALA A 245 4.99 -9.45 18.98
N ALA A 246 5.63 -8.57 19.77
CA ALA A 246 6.91 -8.85 20.44
C ALA A 246 6.80 -10.02 21.43
N GLN A 247 5.71 -10.09 22.20
CA GLN A 247 5.45 -11.24 23.10
C GLN A 247 5.26 -12.55 22.33
N ALA A 248 4.78 -12.48 21.09
CA ALA A 248 4.64 -13.62 20.20
C ALA A 248 5.92 -13.95 19.40
N GLY A 249 7.03 -13.22 19.64
CA GLY A 249 8.34 -13.47 19.03
C GLY A 249 8.59 -12.73 17.71
N TYR A 250 7.76 -11.76 17.34
CA TYR A 250 7.95 -10.94 16.12
C TYR A 250 8.70 -9.65 16.47
N ALA A 251 9.90 -9.51 15.91
CA ALA A 251 10.74 -8.33 16.10
C ALA A 251 10.38 -7.25 15.06
N CYS A 252 9.50 -6.34 15.46
CA CYS A 252 9.18 -5.12 14.70
C CYS A 252 8.89 -3.98 15.68
N THR A 253 9.24 -2.77 15.31
CA THR A 253 9.14 -1.57 16.15
C THR A 253 8.23 -0.51 15.54
N ILE A 254 7.93 0.53 16.32
CA ILE A 254 7.14 1.66 15.81
C ILE A 254 7.93 2.50 14.81
N ASP A 255 9.26 2.45 14.86
CA ASP A 255 10.13 3.17 13.93
C ASP A 255 10.13 2.50 12.53
N ASP A 256 9.81 1.20 12.47
CA ASP A 256 9.61 0.46 11.22
C ASP A 256 8.20 0.67 10.63
N ALA A 257 7.29 1.31 11.39
CA ALA A 257 5.89 1.39 11.04
C ALA A 257 5.61 2.46 9.98
N ILE A 258 4.82 2.06 8.99
CA ILE A 258 4.37 2.92 7.91
C ILE A 258 3.16 3.75 8.38
N SER A 259 3.30 5.07 8.32
CA SER A 259 2.15 5.97 8.43
C SER A 259 1.41 5.97 7.10
N VAL A 260 0.25 5.32 7.10
CA VAL A 260 -0.59 5.18 5.89
C VAL A 260 -1.10 6.54 5.45
N GLY A 261 -0.83 6.90 4.20
CA GLY A 261 -1.13 8.19 3.62
C GLY A 261 -2.61 8.42 3.27
N PRO A 262 -2.93 9.64 2.81
CA PRO A 262 -4.29 10.07 2.50
C PRO A 262 -5.02 9.18 1.48
N THR A 263 -4.35 8.71 0.44
CA THR A 263 -4.97 7.87 -0.60
C THR A 263 -5.58 6.60 0.00
N ILE A 264 -4.83 5.84 0.78
CA ILE A 264 -5.33 4.62 1.41
C ILE A 264 -6.18 4.98 2.64
N GLY A 265 -5.79 6.00 3.40
CA GLY A 265 -6.50 6.51 4.56
C GLY A 265 -7.96 6.86 4.28
N ALA A 266 -8.27 7.44 3.11
CA ALA A 266 -9.63 7.75 2.65
C ALA A 266 -10.56 6.51 2.61
N HIS A 267 -10.00 5.34 2.40
CA HIS A 267 -10.74 4.09 2.27
C HIS A 267 -10.74 3.23 3.54
N VAL A 268 -9.71 3.32 4.38
CA VAL A 268 -9.63 2.49 5.59
C VAL A 268 -10.04 3.25 6.86
N GLY A 269 -9.97 4.59 6.83
CA GLY A 269 -10.32 5.47 7.95
C GLY A 269 -9.26 5.55 9.04
N PRO A 270 -9.55 6.28 10.13
CA PRO A 270 -8.63 6.44 11.25
C PRO A 270 -8.60 5.20 12.16
N GLY A 271 -7.55 5.11 12.99
CA GLY A 271 -7.42 4.12 14.05
C GLY A 271 -7.03 2.71 13.61
N VAL A 272 -6.67 2.55 12.34
CA VAL A 272 -6.18 1.28 11.78
C VAL A 272 -4.82 0.94 12.36
N PHE A 273 -4.58 -0.34 12.55
CA PHE A 273 -3.26 -0.92 12.79
C PHE A 273 -3.17 -2.30 12.13
N GLY A 274 -1.99 -2.66 11.69
CA GLY A 274 -1.76 -3.92 11.00
C GLY A 274 -0.30 -4.10 10.65
N LEU A 275 -0.03 -4.98 9.71
CA LEU A 275 1.31 -5.23 9.20
C LEU A 275 1.27 -5.84 7.80
N ALA A 276 2.40 -5.72 7.10
CA ALA A 276 2.70 -6.46 5.89
C ALA A 276 4.03 -7.19 6.03
N TYR A 277 4.16 -8.32 5.35
CA TYR A 277 5.37 -9.13 5.34
C TYR A 277 5.41 -10.04 4.11
N VAL A 278 6.56 -10.63 3.87
CA VAL A 278 6.72 -11.68 2.87
C VAL A 278 6.57 -13.04 3.55
N SER A 279 5.64 -13.86 3.06
CA SER A 279 5.48 -15.24 3.55
C SER A 279 6.60 -16.15 3.05
N ALA A 280 7.03 -17.08 3.88
CA ALA A 280 7.99 -18.13 3.49
C ALA A 280 7.44 -19.05 2.38
N GLN A 281 6.11 -19.10 2.23
CA GLN A 281 5.39 -19.91 1.22
C GLN A 281 4.43 -19.00 0.43
N ALA A 282 4.18 -19.36 -0.84
CA ALA A 282 3.23 -18.65 -1.70
C ALA A 282 1.77 -18.94 -1.29
#